data_6b17a7fc2c55fc8d7959cda5ab7ce309
#
_entry.id   6b17a7fc2c55fc8d7959cda5ab7ce309
#
_cell.length_a   1.000
_cell.length_b   1.000
_cell.length_c   1.000
_cell.angle_alpha   90.00
_cell.angle_beta   90.00
_cell.angle_gamma   90.00
#
_symmetry.space_group_name_H-M   'P 1'
#
loop_
_entity.id
_entity.type
_entity.pdbx_description
1 polymer ?
#
loop_
_entity_poly.entity_id
_entity_poly.type
_entity_poly.pdbx_seq_one_letter_code
_entity_poly.pdbx_strand_id
1 'polypeptide(L)'
;MTFERSGTRHDLAARHARVVRTLRLAPSVVRVTLAGAELADLPAGGPEDHMKVFFPDPATGELHAPRMVEGALQRPTSGVSVSRDYTPRAVRPTADGAELDLELVLHGMDDGAAAAPAASWAAAASEGDELVVAGPRGSRGVPAGIERLVLVADETAMPAAARWIEQAPHDVEVTVILDLADEEVDAYVDAPAPDGGPSPFERASVERLYRIDGPGQVEEAVRSLDLSGETTYVWAAGEATSLIPVRRYLRHELGLAHEQVKVDGYWKRGVTNRDHHEPLDPSDPD
;
A
#
# COMPACT_ATOMS: atom_id res chain seq x y z
N MET A 1 22.85 -1.20 16.67
CA MET A 1 21.63 -1.84 17.22
C MET A 1 21.01 -2.68 16.12
N THR A 2 20.41 -3.82 16.45
CA THR A 2 19.71 -4.65 15.46
C THR A 2 18.24 -4.26 15.49
N PHE A 3 17.70 -3.78 14.38
CA PHE A 3 16.28 -3.46 14.27
C PHE A 3 15.47 -4.75 14.11
N GLU A 4 15.10 -5.35 15.23
CA GLU A 4 14.24 -6.54 15.20
C GLU A 4 12.80 -6.14 14.89
N ARG A 5 12.23 -6.76 13.86
CA ARG A 5 10.82 -6.65 13.52
C ARG A 5 10.11 -7.97 13.86
N SER A 6 9.10 -7.90 14.69
CA SER A 6 8.22 -9.05 14.89
C SER A 6 7.61 -9.48 13.56
N GLY A 7 7.56 -10.77 13.32
CA GLY A 7 7.00 -11.32 12.09
C GLY A 7 6.07 -12.49 12.38
N THR A 8 4.93 -12.53 11.72
CA THR A 8 3.98 -13.63 11.78
C THR A 8 3.71 -14.13 10.37
N ARG A 9 3.74 -15.45 10.18
CA ARG A 9 3.33 -16.10 8.93
C ARG A 9 1.86 -16.48 9.02
N HIS A 10 1.13 -16.28 7.92
CA HIS A 10 -0.29 -16.60 7.83
C HIS A 10 -0.53 -17.68 6.78
N ASP A 11 -1.53 -18.51 7.02
CA ASP A 11 -2.00 -19.45 6.01
C ASP A 11 -2.68 -18.68 4.88
N LEU A 12 -2.35 -19.05 3.64
CA LEU A 12 -2.92 -18.39 2.49
C LEU A 12 -4.37 -18.85 2.30
N ALA A 13 -5.30 -17.90 2.43
CA ALA A 13 -6.71 -18.11 2.20
C ALA A 13 -7.25 -17.10 1.18
N ALA A 14 -8.18 -17.57 0.34
CA ALA A 14 -9.01 -16.71 -0.49
C ALA A 14 -10.34 -16.47 0.22
N ARG A 15 -10.80 -15.22 0.22
CA ARG A 15 -12.00 -14.78 0.95
C ARG A 15 -12.89 -13.96 0.02
N HIS A 16 -14.15 -14.35 -0.06
CA HIS A 16 -15.17 -13.61 -0.80
C HIS A 16 -15.68 -12.44 0.04
N ALA A 17 -15.86 -11.30 -0.59
CA ALA A 17 -16.40 -10.11 0.04
C ALA A 17 -17.21 -9.28 -0.95
N ARG A 18 -18.11 -8.45 -0.42
CA ARG A 18 -18.95 -7.55 -1.20
C ARG A 18 -18.70 -6.11 -0.80
N VAL A 19 -18.79 -5.22 -1.77
CA VAL A 19 -18.78 -3.78 -1.52
C VAL A 19 -20.03 -3.40 -0.70
N VAL A 20 -19.81 -2.72 0.42
CA VAL A 20 -20.88 -2.16 1.26
C VAL A 20 -20.85 -0.63 1.29
N ARG A 21 -19.74 -0.03 0.90
CA ARG A 21 -19.58 1.42 0.85
C ARG A 21 -18.44 1.82 -0.06
N THR A 22 -18.58 2.94 -0.73
CA THR A 22 -17.50 3.64 -1.42
C THR A 22 -17.42 5.08 -0.92
N LEU A 23 -16.20 5.63 -0.82
CA LEU A 23 -15.96 7.00 -0.40
C LEU A 23 -14.84 7.59 -1.25
N ARG A 24 -15.09 8.70 -1.92
CA ARG A 24 -14.06 9.45 -2.65
C ARG A 24 -13.24 10.25 -1.64
N LEU A 25 -11.96 9.93 -1.50
CA LEU A 25 -11.04 10.60 -0.59
C LEU A 25 -10.34 11.79 -1.27
N ALA A 26 -10.04 11.64 -2.56
CA ALA A 26 -9.52 12.68 -3.44
C ALA A 26 -10.04 12.40 -4.86
N PRO A 27 -9.95 13.30 -5.83
CA PRO A 27 -10.38 13.04 -7.21
C PRO A 27 -9.80 11.76 -7.80
N SER A 28 -8.55 11.43 -7.45
CA SER A 28 -7.83 10.24 -7.92
C SER A 28 -7.80 9.08 -6.91
N VAL A 29 -8.45 9.17 -5.74
CA VAL A 29 -8.40 8.11 -4.71
C VAL A 29 -9.79 7.77 -4.20
N VAL A 30 -10.13 6.48 -4.21
CA VAL A 30 -11.38 5.97 -3.65
C VAL A 30 -11.10 4.92 -2.56
N ARG A 31 -11.78 5.05 -1.42
CA ARG A 31 -11.87 3.99 -0.42
C ARG A 31 -13.08 3.12 -0.74
N VAL A 32 -12.85 1.82 -0.86
CA VAL A 32 -13.87 0.80 -1.01
C VAL A 32 -13.90 -0.03 0.25
N THR A 33 -15.05 -0.08 0.92
CA THR A 33 -15.27 -0.93 2.08
C THR A 33 -15.95 -2.22 1.61
N LEU A 34 -15.28 -3.33 1.84
CA LEU A 34 -15.76 -4.68 1.60
C LEU A 34 -16.27 -5.29 2.92
N ALA A 35 -17.31 -6.11 2.87
CA ALA A 35 -17.77 -6.89 4.01
C ALA A 35 -18.01 -8.34 3.62
N GLY A 36 -17.85 -9.25 4.59
CA GLY A 36 -18.10 -10.66 4.39
C GLY A 36 -17.77 -11.51 5.61
N ALA A 37 -18.49 -12.63 5.75
CA ALA A 37 -18.25 -13.60 6.82
C ALA A 37 -16.84 -14.23 6.73
N GLU A 38 -16.33 -14.42 5.49
CA GLU A 38 -15.00 -14.98 5.26
C GLU A 38 -13.87 -14.00 5.63
N LEU A 39 -14.18 -12.72 5.88
CA LEU A 39 -13.20 -11.74 6.36
C LEU A 39 -12.98 -11.80 7.89
N ALA A 40 -13.76 -12.59 8.64
CA ALA A 40 -13.72 -12.61 10.10
C ALA A 40 -12.34 -12.94 10.67
N ASP A 41 -11.55 -13.74 9.98
CA ASP A 41 -10.20 -14.16 10.36
C ASP A 41 -9.09 -13.51 9.52
N LEU A 42 -9.42 -12.43 8.78
CA LEU A 42 -8.45 -11.74 7.93
C LEU A 42 -7.33 -11.11 8.77
N PRO A 43 -6.08 -11.58 8.67
CA PRO A 43 -4.98 -10.96 9.38
C PRO A 43 -4.59 -9.64 8.70
N ALA A 44 -4.29 -8.62 9.49
CA ALA A 44 -3.82 -7.32 9.02
C ALA A 44 -2.92 -6.66 10.06
N GLY A 45 -1.90 -7.40 10.54
CA GLY A 45 -1.08 -7.01 11.69
C GLY A 45 0.01 -6.00 11.38
N GLY A 46 0.61 -6.03 10.20
CA GLY A 46 1.75 -5.19 9.84
C GLY A 46 1.36 -3.96 9.00
N PRO A 47 2.14 -2.86 9.09
CA PRO A 47 1.83 -1.64 8.34
C PRO A 47 1.93 -1.82 6.82
N GLU A 48 2.83 -2.68 6.36
CA GLU A 48 3.09 -2.96 4.94
C GLU A 48 2.49 -4.28 4.45
N ASP A 49 1.53 -4.83 5.19
CA ASP A 49 0.81 -6.01 4.75
C ASP A 49 0.16 -5.74 3.39
N HIS A 50 0.23 -6.73 2.51
CA HIS A 50 -0.41 -6.66 1.20
C HIS A 50 -1.13 -7.96 0.90
N MET A 51 -2.19 -7.86 0.12
CA MET A 51 -2.99 -8.97 -0.33
C MET A 51 -3.33 -8.82 -1.81
N LYS A 52 -3.52 -9.94 -2.50
CA LYS A 52 -4.06 -9.92 -3.86
C LYS A 52 -5.56 -9.70 -3.80
N VAL A 53 -6.01 -8.70 -4.54
CA VAL A 53 -7.41 -8.41 -4.78
C VAL A 53 -7.73 -8.82 -6.21
N PHE A 54 -8.73 -9.66 -6.38
CA PHE A 54 -9.18 -10.18 -7.65
C PHE A 54 -10.42 -9.43 -8.11
N PHE A 55 -10.35 -8.94 -9.34
CA PHE A 55 -11.39 -8.12 -9.98
C PHE A 55 -12.08 -8.89 -11.10
N PRO A 56 -13.33 -8.54 -11.43
CA PRO A 56 -13.98 -9.04 -12.63
C PRO A 56 -13.15 -8.73 -13.89
N ASP A 57 -13.16 -9.66 -14.84
CA ASP A 57 -12.59 -9.45 -16.17
C ASP A 57 -13.36 -8.30 -16.85
N PRO A 58 -12.70 -7.20 -17.25
CA PRO A 58 -13.38 -6.06 -17.85
C PRO A 58 -14.09 -6.38 -19.17
N ALA A 59 -13.71 -7.49 -19.85
CA ALA A 59 -14.31 -7.89 -21.12
C ALA A 59 -15.61 -8.68 -20.92
N THR A 60 -15.73 -9.44 -19.83
CA THR A 60 -16.85 -10.36 -19.59
C THR A 60 -17.69 -10.02 -18.37
N GLY A 61 -17.13 -9.25 -17.42
CA GLY A 61 -17.72 -9.00 -16.11
C GLY A 61 -17.62 -10.20 -15.14
N GLU A 62 -16.98 -11.30 -15.54
CA GLU A 62 -16.87 -12.50 -14.72
C GLU A 62 -15.68 -12.42 -13.76
N LEU A 63 -15.89 -12.79 -12.50
CA LEU A 63 -14.84 -12.83 -11.47
C LEU A 63 -14.15 -14.20 -11.45
N HIS A 64 -12.95 -14.28 -12.02
CA HIS A 64 -12.12 -15.49 -12.04
C HIS A 64 -11.05 -15.41 -10.94
N ALA A 65 -11.39 -15.88 -9.75
CA ALA A 65 -10.56 -15.81 -8.56
C ALA A 65 -10.27 -17.20 -7.95
N PRO A 66 -9.20 -17.36 -7.17
CA PRO A 66 -8.97 -18.59 -6.41
C PRO A 66 -10.06 -18.79 -5.36
N ARG A 67 -10.27 -20.04 -4.97
CA ARG A 67 -11.21 -20.43 -3.91
C ARG A 67 -10.57 -21.46 -2.98
N MET A 68 -11.08 -21.53 -1.77
CA MET A 68 -10.70 -22.59 -0.83
C MET A 68 -11.51 -23.84 -1.12
N VAL A 69 -10.83 -24.99 -1.35
CA VAL A 69 -11.46 -26.30 -1.53
C VAL A 69 -10.72 -27.28 -0.61
N GLU A 70 -11.45 -27.86 0.32
CA GLU A 70 -10.88 -28.80 1.32
C GLU A 70 -9.61 -28.26 2.04
N GLY A 71 -9.61 -26.94 2.35
CA GLY A 71 -8.48 -26.27 3.02
C GLY A 71 -7.30 -25.91 2.11
N ALA A 72 -7.36 -26.18 0.80
CA ALA A 72 -6.35 -25.81 -0.17
C ALA A 72 -6.80 -24.70 -1.10
N LEU A 73 -5.89 -23.80 -1.47
CA LEU A 73 -6.15 -22.75 -2.43
C LEU A 73 -6.13 -23.32 -3.85
N GLN A 74 -7.26 -23.32 -4.52
CA GLN A 74 -7.39 -23.72 -5.93
C GLN A 74 -7.51 -22.50 -6.83
N ARG A 75 -6.65 -22.43 -7.87
CA ARG A 75 -6.74 -21.38 -8.90
C ARG A 75 -7.90 -21.66 -9.85
N PRO A 76 -8.48 -20.61 -10.47
CA PRO A 76 -9.48 -20.80 -11.52
C PRO A 76 -8.88 -21.62 -12.68
N THR A 77 -9.68 -22.52 -13.24
CA THR A 77 -9.28 -23.40 -14.35
C THR A 77 -9.64 -22.83 -15.73
N SER A 78 -10.39 -21.72 -15.75
CA SER A 78 -10.83 -21.04 -16.98
C SER A 78 -10.92 -19.52 -16.74
N GLY A 79 -10.99 -18.77 -17.83
CA GLY A 79 -11.13 -17.31 -17.79
C GLY A 79 -9.85 -16.55 -17.47
N VAL A 80 -9.92 -15.23 -17.51
CA VAL A 80 -8.81 -14.33 -17.22
C VAL A 80 -8.88 -13.89 -15.76
N SER A 81 -7.87 -14.25 -14.97
CA SER A 81 -7.77 -13.83 -13.58
C SER A 81 -7.07 -12.46 -13.49
N VAL A 82 -7.84 -11.42 -13.22
CA VAL A 82 -7.35 -10.05 -13.05
C VAL A 82 -7.09 -9.81 -11.58
N SER A 83 -5.84 -9.53 -11.19
CA SER A 83 -5.51 -9.25 -9.80
C SER A 83 -4.45 -8.17 -9.65
N ARG A 84 -4.50 -7.45 -8.51
CA ARG A 84 -3.50 -6.47 -8.08
C ARG A 84 -3.25 -6.62 -6.59
N ASP A 85 -2.07 -6.21 -6.16
CA ASP A 85 -1.72 -6.17 -4.75
C ASP A 85 -2.19 -4.84 -4.12
N TYR A 86 -2.84 -4.92 -2.95
CA TYR A 86 -3.30 -3.78 -2.18
C TYR A 86 -3.00 -3.95 -0.70
N THR A 87 -2.77 -2.82 -0.04
CA THR A 87 -2.67 -2.74 1.42
C THR A 87 -4.06 -2.88 2.05
N PRO A 88 -4.28 -3.79 3.02
CA PRO A 88 -5.49 -3.77 3.85
C PRO A 88 -5.44 -2.53 4.75
N ARG A 89 -6.10 -1.44 4.34
CA ARG A 89 -6.03 -0.16 5.06
C ARG A 89 -6.56 -0.27 6.48
N ALA A 90 -7.68 -0.93 6.66
CA ALA A 90 -8.26 -1.25 7.96
C ALA A 90 -9.09 -2.52 7.88
N VAL A 91 -9.10 -3.29 8.97
CA VAL A 91 -9.99 -4.44 9.16
C VAL A 91 -10.74 -4.24 10.46
N ARG A 92 -12.07 -4.27 10.41
CA ARG A 92 -12.93 -4.06 11.57
C ARG A 92 -13.88 -5.23 11.74
N PRO A 93 -13.87 -5.93 12.89
CA PRO A 93 -14.84 -6.98 13.18
C PRO A 93 -16.28 -6.44 13.18
N THR A 94 -17.21 -7.24 12.66
CA THR A 94 -18.66 -6.98 12.68
C THR A 94 -19.41 -8.19 13.25
N ALA A 95 -20.73 -8.07 13.45
CA ALA A 95 -21.52 -9.19 13.93
C ALA A 95 -21.52 -10.39 12.96
N ASP A 96 -21.41 -10.11 11.64
CA ASP A 96 -21.53 -11.11 10.59
C ASP A 96 -20.20 -11.40 9.86
N GLY A 97 -19.07 -11.04 10.47
CA GLY A 97 -17.74 -11.23 9.89
C GLY A 97 -16.80 -10.06 10.13
N ALA A 98 -16.31 -9.42 9.07
CA ALA A 98 -15.53 -8.18 9.17
C ALA A 98 -15.76 -7.26 7.97
N GLU A 99 -15.44 -5.99 8.15
CA GLU A 99 -15.23 -5.01 7.10
C GLU A 99 -13.73 -4.86 6.80
N LEU A 100 -13.40 -4.72 5.53
CA LEU A 100 -12.06 -4.43 5.01
C LEU A 100 -12.12 -3.15 4.18
N ASP A 101 -11.33 -2.16 4.53
CA ASP A 101 -11.12 -0.99 3.67
C ASP A 101 -9.90 -1.19 2.78
N LEU A 102 -10.10 -0.92 1.51
CA LEU A 102 -9.06 -0.79 0.49
C LEU A 102 -9.10 0.63 -0.07
N GLU A 103 -7.93 1.21 -0.31
CA GLU A 103 -7.81 2.53 -0.94
C GLU A 103 -7.14 2.34 -2.30
N LEU A 104 -7.85 2.72 -3.35
CA LEU A 104 -7.46 2.48 -4.73
C LEU A 104 -7.20 3.79 -5.45
N VAL A 105 -6.06 3.86 -6.14
CA VAL A 105 -5.68 4.99 -6.98
C VAL A 105 -6.30 4.83 -8.37
N LEU A 106 -6.98 5.87 -8.83
CA LEU A 106 -7.62 5.95 -10.14
C LEU A 106 -6.67 6.55 -11.17
N HIS A 107 -5.64 5.79 -11.54
CA HIS A 107 -4.67 6.24 -12.52
C HIS A 107 -5.03 5.81 -13.94
N GLY A 108 -4.55 6.57 -14.95
CA GLY A 108 -4.75 6.25 -16.37
C GLY A 108 -6.18 6.45 -16.87
N MET A 109 -7.01 7.24 -16.16
CA MET A 109 -8.37 7.56 -16.59
C MET A 109 -8.39 8.67 -17.65
N ASP A 110 -7.37 9.53 -17.69
CA ASP A 110 -7.33 10.74 -18.53
C ASP A 110 -6.46 10.62 -19.79
N ASP A 111 -5.60 9.60 -19.90
CA ASP A 111 -4.57 9.54 -20.94
C ASP A 111 -5.03 8.90 -22.26
N GLY A 112 -6.31 8.59 -22.43
CA GLY A 112 -6.84 7.90 -23.62
C GLY A 112 -6.28 6.48 -23.83
N ALA A 113 -5.39 6.02 -22.97
CA ALA A 113 -4.99 4.62 -22.84
C ALA A 113 -6.10 3.84 -22.15
N ALA A 114 -6.23 2.54 -22.44
CA ALA A 114 -7.17 1.71 -21.71
C ALA A 114 -6.84 1.77 -20.22
N ALA A 115 -7.74 2.34 -19.42
CA ALA A 115 -7.55 2.46 -17.98
C ALA A 115 -7.25 1.08 -17.37
N ALA A 116 -6.38 1.05 -16.36
CA ALA A 116 -6.04 -0.21 -15.67
C ALA A 116 -7.33 -0.87 -15.11
N PRO A 117 -7.53 -2.18 -15.30
CA PRO A 117 -8.79 -2.86 -14.93
C PRO A 117 -9.25 -2.58 -13.50
N ALA A 118 -8.32 -2.54 -12.55
CA ALA A 118 -8.62 -2.25 -11.15
C ALA A 118 -9.05 -0.79 -10.93
N ALA A 119 -8.43 0.17 -11.61
CA ALA A 119 -8.82 1.58 -11.52
C ALA A 119 -10.18 1.83 -12.16
N SER A 120 -10.44 1.22 -13.33
CA SER A 120 -11.75 1.28 -14.00
C SER A 120 -12.85 0.68 -13.13
N TRP A 121 -12.60 -0.47 -12.51
CA TRP A 121 -13.54 -1.09 -11.59
C TRP A 121 -13.80 -0.19 -10.38
N ALA A 122 -12.74 0.32 -9.76
CA ALA A 122 -12.85 1.16 -8.55
C ALA A 122 -13.61 2.47 -8.81
N ALA A 123 -13.46 3.06 -10.01
CA ALA A 123 -14.20 4.27 -10.40
C ALA A 123 -15.70 4.03 -10.53
N ALA A 124 -16.13 2.80 -10.86
CA ALA A 124 -17.52 2.40 -11.07
C ALA A 124 -18.11 1.57 -9.91
N ALA A 125 -17.29 1.23 -8.91
CA ALA A 125 -17.66 0.33 -7.82
C ALA A 125 -18.94 0.77 -7.11
N SER A 126 -19.83 -0.17 -6.90
CA SER A 126 -21.14 0.03 -6.29
C SER A 126 -21.41 -0.99 -5.21
N GLU A 127 -22.32 -0.66 -4.28
CA GLU A 127 -22.76 -1.60 -3.25
C GLU A 127 -23.30 -2.90 -3.88
N GLY A 128 -22.85 -4.03 -3.35
CA GLY A 128 -23.17 -5.36 -3.83
C GLY A 128 -22.16 -5.97 -4.80
N ASP A 129 -21.25 -5.20 -5.36
CA ASP A 129 -20.17 -5.72 -6.21
C ASP A 129 -19.29 -6.71 -5.44
N GLU A 130 -18.86 -7.77 -6.14
CA GLU A 130 -18.08 -8.84 -5.52
C GLU A 130 -16.60 -8.76 -5.86
N LEU A 131 -15.77 -9.01 -4.85
CA LEU A 131 -14.34 -9.23 -5.00
C LEU A 131 -13.91 -10.49 -4.22
N VAL A 132 -12.74 -10.99 -4.57
CA VAL A 132 -12.03 -11.99 -3.75
C VAL A 132 -10.69 -11.40 -3.34
N VAL A 133 -10.34 -11.56 -2.07
CA VAL A 133 -9.03 -11.17 -1.54
C VAL A 133 -8.27 -12.42 -1.10
N ALA A 134 -6.96 -12.45 -1.36
CA ALA A 134 -6.10 -13.57 -0.96
C ALA A 134 -4.82 -13.07 -0.28
N GLY A 135 -4.57 -13.57 0.91
CA GLY A 135 -3.48 -13.12 1.79
C GLY A 135 -3.99 -12.36 3.01
N PRO A 136 -3.11 -11.56 3.68
CA PRO A 136 -1.67 -11.52 3.47
C PRO A 136 -0.98 -12.85 3.84
N ARG A 137 0.23 -13.07 3.31
CA ARG A 137 1.02 -14.28 3.65
C ARG A 137 1.81 -14.15 4.92
N GLY A 138 1.97 -12.96 5.40
CA GLY A 138 2.67 -12.66 6.64
C GLY A 138 2.56 -11.17 6.95
N SER A 139 2.82 -10.85 8.21
CA SER A 139 2.84 -9.49 8.72
C SER A 139 4.18 -9.22 9.40
N ARG A 140 4.67 -8.00 9.27
CA ARG A 140 5.85 -7.52 10.01
C ARG A 140 5.48 -6.23 10.72
N GLY A 141 5.71 -6.21 12.03
CA GLY A 141 5.47 -5.04 12.88
C GLY A 141 6.46 -3.91 12.64
N VAL A 142 6.23 -2.79 13.31
CA VAL A 142 7.18 -1.67 13.39
C VAL A 142 8.44 -2.15 14.10
N PRO A 143 9.65 -1.75 13.65
CA PRO A 143 10.90 -2.12 14.32
C PRO A 143 10.94 -1.64 15.76
N ALA A 144 11.43 -2.48 16.67
CA ALA A 144 11.62 -2.11 18.06
C ALA A 144 12.82 -1.18 18.23
N GLY A 145 12.73 -0.21 19.14
CA GLY A 145 13.83 0.65 19.52
C GLY A 145 14.17 1.78 18.55
N ILE A 146 13.28 2.05 17.57
CA ILE A 146 13.41 3.25 16.75
C ILE A 146 12.93 4.48 17.54
N GLU A 147 13.59 5.61 17.34
CA GLU A 147 13.18 6.92 17.85
C GLU A 147 12.72 7.85 16.73
N ARG A 148 13.14 7.54 15.50
CA ARG A 148 12.76 8.28 14.30
C ARG A 148 12.33 7.34 13.19
N LEU A 149 11.18 7.63 12.60
CA LEU A 149 10.62 6.94 11.44
C LEU A 149 10.49 7.92 10.28
N VAL A 150 11.15 7.62 9.16
CA VAL A 150 11.01 8.37 7.92
C VAL A 150 10.27 7.53 6.91
N LEU A 151 9.17 8.06 6.39
CA LEU A 151 8.32 7.43 5.41
C LEU A 151 8.39 8.20 4.10
N VAL A 152 8.61 7.50 3.00
CA VAL A 152 8.55 8.06 1.63
C VAL A 152 7.48 7.29 0.87
N ALA A 153 6.46 7.96 0.37
CA ALA A 153 5.33 7.30 -0.26
C ALA A 153 4.76 8.11 -1.43
N ASP A 154 4.36 7.44 -2.49
CA ASP A 154 3.42 7.98 -3.46
C ASP A 154 1.96 7.58 -3.09
N GLU A 155 0.97 7.94 -3.91
CA GLU A 155 -0.44 7.65 -3.65
C GLU A 155 -0.71 6.16 -3.41
N THR A 156 0.03 5.28 -4.10
CA THR A 156 -0.18 3.82 -4.00
C THR A 156 0.31 3.27 -2.66
N ALA A 157 1.27 3.94 -2.04
CA ALA A 157 1.90 3.56 -0.78
C ALA A 157 1.33 4.32 0.44
N MET A 158 0.55 5.40 0.24
CA MET A 158 -0.06 6.17 1.32
C MET A 158 -0.90 5.32 2.30
N PRO A 159 -1.68 4.30 1.87
CA PRO A 159 -2.39 3.43 2.80
C PRO A 159 -1.45 2.70 3.78
N ALA A 160 -0.28 2.26 3.31
CA ALA A 160 0.75 1.65 4.15
C ALA A 160 1.43 2.70 5.05
N ALA A 161 1.75 3.89 4.51
CA ALA A 161 2.32 4.99 5.30
C ALA A 161 1.40 5.39 6.46
N ALA A 162 0.09 5.50 6.21
CA ALA A 162 -0.90 5.76 7.26
C ALA A 162 -0.87 4.69 8.37
N ARG A 163 -0.78 3.40 7.99
CA ARG A 163 -0.64 2.30 8.95
C ARG A 163 0.69 2.34 9.72
N TRP A 164 1.78 2.73 9.08
CA TRP A 164 3.06 2.96 9.75
C TRP A 164 2.93 4.01 10.85
N ILE A 165 2.27 5.14 10.55
CA ILE A 165 2.04 6.22 11.50
C ILE A 165 1.16 5.74 12.67
N GLU A 166 0.06 5.04 12.37
CA GLU A 166 -0.88 4.51 13.38
C GLU A 166 -0.23 3.49 14.32
N GLN A 167 0.69 2.66 13.82
CA GLN A 167 1.31 1.57 14.56
C GLN A 167 2.63 1.97 15.22
N ALA A 168 3.26 3.07 14.80
CA ALA A 168 4.47 3.57 15.44
C ALA A 168 4.18 4.00 16.88
N PRO A 169 5.06 3.67 17.86
CA PRO A 169 4.94 4.17 19.23
C PRO A 169 4.78 5.69 19.28
N HIS A 170 4.06 6.19 20.29
CA HIS A 170 3.73 7.63 20.37
C HIS A 170 4.95 8.54 20.58
N ASP A 171 6.02 8.02 21.10
CA ASP A 171 7.30 8.71 21.34
C ASP A 171 8.24 8.70 20.13
N VAL A 172 7.90 7.99 19.06
CA VAL A 172 8.65 7.99 17.80
C VAL A 172 8.34 9.25 17.00
N GLU A 173 9.36 10.01 16.63
CA GLU A 173 9.26 11.12 15.69
C GLU A 173 9.00 10.59 14.28
N VAL A 174 7.92 11.04 13.62
CA VAL A 174 7.55 10.59 12.28
C VAL A 174 7.66 11.73 11.28
N THR A 175 8.49 11.54 10.25
CA THR A 175 8.58 12.41 9.08
C THR A 175 8.07 11.67 7.87
N VAL A 176 7.24 12.32 7.06
CA VAL A 176 6.66 11.75 5.83
C VAL A 176 6.99 12.65 4.66
N ILE A 177 7.55 12.08 3.60
CA ILE A 177 7.71 12.71 2.29
C ILE A 177 6.72 12.05 1.34
N LEU A 178 5.81 12.84 0.79
CA LEU A 178 4.78 12.38 -0.14
C LEU A 178 5.10 12.85 -1.56
N ASP A 179 5.22 11.90 -2.50
CA ASP A 179 5.40 12.15 -3.93
C ASP A 179 4.03 12.05 -4.63
N LEU A 180 3.32 13.17 -4.70
CA LEU A 180 1.94 13.28 -5.16
C LEU A 180 1.87 13.68 -6.63
N ALA A 181 0.81 13.27 -7.35
CA ALA A 181 0.58 13.70 -8.72
C ALA A 181 0.44 15.23 -8.81
N ASP A 182 -0.40 15.78 -7.96
CA ASP A 182 -0.74 17.20 -7.87
C ASP A 182 -1.36 17.52 -6.50
N GLU A 183 -1.76 18.78 -6.30
CA GLU A 183 -2.37 19.28 -5.06
C GLU A 183 -3.79 18.70 -4.78
N GLU A 184 -4.47 18.12 -5.77
CA GLU A 184 -5.80 17.55 -5.57
C GLU A 184 -5.76 16.31 -4.65
N VAL A 185 -4.59 15.66 -4.55
CA VAL A 185 -4.37 14.51 -3.65
C VAL A 185 -4.27 14.92 -2.18
N ASP A 186 -4.05 16.19 -1.87
CA ASP A 186 -3.99 16.69 -0.48
C ASP A 186 -5.25 16.36 0.31
N ALA A 187 -6.40 16.32 -0.36
CA ALA A 187 -7.66 15.91 0.27
C ALA A 187 -7.60 14.51 0.90
N TYR A 188 -6.79 13.59 0.34
CA TYR A 188 -6.55 12.28 0.95
C TYR A 188 -5.69 12.38 2.21
N VAL A 189 -4.65 13.21 2.20
CA VAL A 189 -3.76 13.40 3.37
C VAL A 189 -4.54 13.93 4.56
N ASP A 190 -5.50 14.81 4.30
CA ASP A 190 -6.34 15.44 5.32
C ASP A 190 -7.59 14.61 5.67
N ALA A 191 -7.83 13.51 4.95
CA ALA A 191 -9.02 12.68 5.15
C ALA A 191 -8.98 11.95 6.51
N PRO A 192 -10.14 11.81 7.18
CA PRO A 192 -10.23 11.08 8.44
C PRO A 192 -9.85 9.61 8.28
N ALA A 193 -9.33 9.05 9.37
CA ALA A 193 -9.05 7.62 9.46
C ALA A 193 -10.33 6.79 9.20
N PRO A 194 -10.19 5.49 8.83
CA PRO A 194 -11.34 4.63 8.55
C PRO A 194 -12.34 4.46 9.69
N ASP A 195 -11.92 4.67 10.92
CA ASP A 195 -12.77 4.63 12.14
C ASP A 195 -13.45 5.98 12.45
N GLY A 196 -13.21 7.00 11.63
CA GLY A 196 -13.73 8.36 11.82
C GLY A 196 -12.87 9.23 12.73
N GLY A 197 -11.71 8.75 13.17
CA GLY A 197 -10.71 9.54 13.88
C GLY A 197 -10.00 10.58 12.99
N PRO A 198 -9.09 11.38 13.57
CA PRO A 198 -8.30 12.34 12.81
C PRO A 198 -7.44 11.65 11.73
N SER A 199 -6.98 12.41 10.76
CA SER A 199 -6.03 11.87 9.78
C SER A 199 -4.78 11.34 10.49
N PRO A 200 -4.28 10.14 10.17
CA PRO A 200 -3.01 9.65 10.70
C PRO A 200 -1.85 10.60 10.43
N PHE A 201 -1.89 11.30 9.32
CA PHE A 201 -0.83 12.23 8.91
C PHE A 201 -0.73 13.47 9.80
N GLU A 202 -1.78 13.82 10.57
CA GLU A 202 -1.71 14.92 11.55
C GLU A 202 -0.65 14.69 12.66
N ARG A 203 -0.28 13.43 12.89
CA ARG A 203 0.75 13.05 13.88
C ARG A 203 2.17 13.21 13.35
N ALA A 204 2.35 13.39 12.05
CA ALA A 204 3.64 13.40 11.37
C ALA A 204 4.02 14.81 10.88
N SER A 205 5.33 15.05 10.73
CA SER A 205 5.80 16.15 9.90
C SER A 205 5.70 15.72 8.44
N VAL A 206 4.84 16.36 7.65
CA VAL A 206 4.55 15.96 6.27
C VAL A 206 5.09 16.98 5.29
N GLU A 207 5.99 16.55 4.40
CA GLU A 207 6.42 17.30 3.22
C GLU A 207 5.68 16.75 1.99
N ARG A 208 5.03 17.63 1.23
CA ARG A 208 4.31 17.30 0.01
C ARG A 208 5.10 17.77 -1.18
N LEU A 209 5.43 16.86 -2.08
CA LEU A 209 6.12 17.10 -3.35
C LEU A 209 5.15 16.76 -4.48
N TYR A 210 5.08 17.63 -5.47
CA TYR A 210 4.15 17.43 -6.59
C TYR A 210 4.93 17.11 -7.86
N ARG A 211 4.64 15.96 -8.46
CA ARG A 211 5.33 15.48 -9.68
C ARG A 211 5.16 16.43 -10.88
N ILE A 212 4.14 17.28 -10.85
CA ILE A 212 3.95 18.32 -11.86
C ILE A 212 5.11 19.35 -11.86
N ASP A 213 5.78 19.54 -10.72
CA ASP A 213 6.89 20.49 -10.56
C ASP A 213 8.23 19.94 -11.07
N GLY A 214 8.29 18.67 -11.47
CA GLY A 214 9.45 18.05 -12.08
C GLY A 214 9.96 16.79 -11.37
N PRO A 215 10.90 16.06 -11.99
CA PRO A 215 11.48 14.84 -11.44
C PRO A 215 12.57 15.13 -10.42
N GLY A 216 12.89 14.11 -9.57
CA GLY A 216 14.05 14.13 -8.69
C GLY A 216 13.82 14.75 -7.31
N GLN A 217 12.66 15.35 -7.07
CA GLN A 217 12.36 16.04 -5.81
C GLN A 217 12.44 15.11 -4.60
N VAL A 218 12.01 13.84 -4.74
CA VAL A 218 12.03 12.86 -3.63
C VAL A 218 13.44 12.60 -3.12
N GLU A 219 14.42 12.42 -4.03
CA GLU A 219 15.82 12.24 -3.64
C GLU A 219 16.35 13.48 -2.93
N GLU A 220 16.05 14.67 -3.45
CA GLU A 220 16.49 15.94 -2.86
C GLU A 220 15.90 16.14 -1.46
N ALA A 221 14.61 15.89 -1.28
CA ALA A 221 13.94 15.96 0.02
C ALA A 221 14.57 14.98 1.03
N VAL A 222 14.80 13.72 0.62
CA VAL A 222 15.46 12.74 1.49
C VAL A 222 16.89 13.17 1.84
N ARG A 223 17.65 13.74 0.91
CA ARG A 223 19.00 14.27 1.15
C ARG A 223 19.03 15.46 2.11
N SER A 224 17.94 16.22 2.21
CA SER A 224 17.85 17.37 3.13
C SER A 224 17.67 16.95 4.60
N LEU A 225 17.28 15.69 4.86
CA LEU A 225 17.07 15.18 6.20
C LEU A 225 18.39 14.74 6.86
N ASP A 226 18.52 15.01 8.17
CA ASP A 226 19.57 14.37 8.98
C ASP A 226 19.15 12.94 9.34
N LEU A 227 19.72 11.97 8.65
CA LEU A 227 19.42 10.54 8.82
C LEU A 227 20.55 9.79 9.56
N SER A 228 21.50 10.49 10.16
CA SER A 228 22.72 9.92 10.76
C SER A 228 22.49 9.14 12.06
N GLY A 229 21.27 9.16 12.62
CA GLY A 229 20.96 8.49 13.89
C GLY A 229 20.90 6.96 13.79
N GLU A 230 21.54 6.26 14.74
CA GLU A 230 21.46 4.77 14.83
C GLU A 230 20.04 4.25 15.11
N THR A 231 19.14 5.12 15.59
CA THR A 231 17.73 4.80 15.91
C THR A 231 16.76 5.25 14.83
N THR A 232 17.27 5.67 13.65
CA THR A 232 16.44 6.05 12.49
C THR A 232 16.10 4.84 11.64
N TYR A 233 14.82 4.68 11.31
CA TYR A 233 14.34 3.71 10.34
C TYR A 233 13.70 4.43 9.15
N VAL A 234 14.08 4.03 7.94
CA VAL A 234 13.55 4.59 6.69
C VAL A 234 12.76 3.52 5.94
N TRP A 235 11.50 3.82 5.67
CA TRP A 235 10.67 3.02 4.77
C TRP A 235 10.26 3.87 3.57
N ALA A 236 10.41 3.31 2.38
CA ALA A 236 10.02 3.98 1.14
C ALA A 236 9.27 3.00 0.24
N ALA A 237 8.14 3.43 -0.33
CA ALA A 237 7.43 2.65 -1.33
C ALA A 237 6.71 3.55 -2.35
N GLY A 238 6.59 3.04 -3.59
CA GLY A 238 5.95 3.78 -4.69
C GLY A 238 6.49 3.39 -6.06
N GLU A 239 6.65 4.36 -6.96
CA GLU A 239 7.19 4.12 -8.31
C GLU A 239 8.65 3.66 -8.23
N ALA A 240 8.94 2.48 -8.78
CA ALA A 240 10.23 1.81 -8.62
C ALA A 240 11.41 2.64 -9.13
N THR A 241 11.26 3.32 -10.28
CA THR A 241 12.37 4.07 -10.88
C THR A 241 12.72 5.33 -10.08
N SER A 242 11.72 5.99 -9.51
CA SER A 242 11.90 7.18 -8.66
C SER A 242 12.61 6.86 -7.34
N LEU A 243 12.47 5.64 -6.85
CA LEU A 243 13.07 5.20 -5.58
C LEU A 243 14.49 4.65 -5.71
N ILE A 244 14.98 4.34 -6.91
CA ILE A 244 16.36 3.86 -7.13
C ILE A 244 17.41 4.85 -6.57
N PRO A 245 17.38 6.15 -6.90
CA PRO A 245 18.36 7.09 -6.37
C PRO A 245 18.25 7.26 -4.85
N VAL A 246 17.04 7.22 -4.30
CA VAL A 246 16.82 7.26 -2.84
C VAL A 246 17.49 6.07 -2.15
N ARG A 247 17.26 4.84 -2.64
CA ARG A 247 17.90 3.65 -2.09
C ARG A 247 19.42 3.71 -2.17
N ARG A 248 19.98 4.13 -3.32
CA ARG A 248 21.42 4.29 -3.51
C ARG A 248 22.01 5.29 -2.53
N TYR A 249 21.37 6.44 -2.34
CA TYR A 249 21.79 7.43 -1.35
C TYR A 249 21.82 6.84 0.07
N LEU A 250 20.73 6.23 0.51
CA LEU A 250 20.61 5.67 1.85
C LEU A 250 21.63 4.55 2.11
N ARG A 251 21.83 3.65 1.15
CA ARG A 251 22.66 2.46 1.31
C ARG A 251 24.13 2.70 1.03
N HIS A 252 24.49 3.44 -0.03
CA HIS A 252 25.86 3.53 -0.50
C HIS A 252 26.53 4.86 -0.15
N GLU A 253 25.80 5.96 -0.03
CA GLU A 253 26.40 7.24 0.35
C GLU A 253 26.34 7.46 1.87
N LEU A 254 25.17 7.28 2.50
CA LEU A 254 25.03 7.36 3.94
C LEU A 254 25.50 6.12 4.69
N GLY A 255 25.51 4.96 4.02
CA GLY A 255 25.95 3.70 4.61
C GLY A 255 25.01 3.17 5.71
N LEU A 256 23.71 3.47 5.63
CA LEU A 256 22.73 2.95 6.59
C LEU A 256 22.69 1.42 6.53
N ALA A 257 22.55 0.77 7.68
CA ALA A 257 22.48 -0.68 7.77
C ALA A 257 21.25 -1.21 7.01
N HIS A 258 21.33 -2.46 6.52
CA HIS A 258 20.23 -3.10 5.79
C HIS A 258 18.93 -3.10 6.63
N GLU A 259 19.06 -3.30 7.92
CA GLU A 259 17.95 -3.35 8.86
C GLU A 259 17.30 -1.98 9.12
N GLN A 260 17.97 -0.87 8.75
CA GLN A 260 17.47 0.50 8.91
C GLN A 260 16.68 0.99 7.70
N VAL A 261 16.79 0.29 6.56
CA VAL A 261 16.24 0.78 5.29
C VAL A 261 15.42 -0.29 4.60
N LYS A 262 14.19 0.02 4.26
CA LYS A 262 13.37 -0.78 3.37
C LYS A 262 12.83 0.09 2.26
N VAL A 263 13.10 -0.29 1.00
CA VAL A 263 12.62 0.41 -0.20
C VAL A 263 11.96 -0.59 -1.13
N ASP A 264 10.68 -0.40 -1.39
CA ASP A 264 9.85 -1.30 -2.20
C ASP A 264 9.27 -0.59 -3.43
N GLY A 265 9.49 -1.12 -4.62
CA GLY A 265 8.80 -0.65 -5.83
C GLY A 265 7.41 -1.27 -5.95
N TYR A 266 6.36 -0.52 -5.64
CA TYR A 266 4.99 -1.00 -5.75
C TYR A 266 4.50 -1.09 -7.19
N TRP A 267 4.95 -0.17 -8.02
CA TRP A 267 4.63 -0.15 -9.45
C TRP A 267 5.79 0.43 -10.25
N LYS A 268 5.71 0.31 -11.56
CA LYS A 268 6.70 0.89 -12.48
C LYS A 268 5.98 1.42 -13.71
N ARG A 269 6.30 2.65 -14.09
CA ARG A 269 5.72 3.30 -15.27
C ARG A 269 5.96 2.44 -16.52
N GLY A 270 4.90 2.20 -17.29
CA GLY A 270 4.95 1.38 -18.50
C GLY A 270 4.99 -0.13 -18.26
N VAL A 271 4.96 -0.61 -17.01
CA VAL A 271 4.93 -2.05 -16.67
C VAL A 271 3.60 -2.39 -16.03
N THR A 272 2.85 -3.28 -16.67
CA THR A 272 1.57 -3.77 -16.11
C THR A 272 1.84 -4.89 -15.11
N ASN A 273 1.25 -4.79 -13.92
CA ASN A 273 1.30 -5.84 -12.87
C ASN A 273 2.74 -6.27 -12.53
N ARG A 274 3.59 -5.28 -12.17
CA ARG A 274 4.95 -5.55 -11.72
C ARG A 274 4.94 -6.58 -10.57
N ASP A 275 5.83 -7.57 -10.64
CA ASP A 275 6.00 -8.53 -9.53
C ASP A 275 6.72 -7.81 -8.37
N HIS A 276 6.12 -7.83 -7.18
CA HIS A 276 6.71 -7.23 -5.98
C HIS A 276 8.00 -7.94 -5.51
N HIS A 277 8.32 -9.13 -6.04
CA HIS A 277 9.59 -9.81 -5.81
C HIS A 277 10.70 -9.38 -6.78
N GLU A 278 10.37 -8.60 -7.83
CA GLU A 278 11.41 -8.07 -8.71
C GLU A 278 12.28 -7.07 -7.95
N PRO A 279 13.63 -7.16 -8.07
CA PRO A 279 14.52 -6.19 -7.43
C PRO A 279 14.17 -4.76 -7.88
N LEU A 280 14.31 -3.81 -6.97
CA LEU A 280 14.08 -2.39 -7.28
C LEU A 280 15.03 -1.94 -8.39
N ASP A 281 16.30 -2.28 -8.26
CA ASP A 281 17.36 -2.01 -9.23
C ASP A 281 18.07 -3.32 -9.60
N PRO A 282 17.85 -3.87 -10.81
CA PRO A 282 18.53 -5.10 -11.24
C PRO A 282 20.05 -4.98 -11.31
N SER A 283 20.61 -3.76 -11.40
CA SER A 283 22.05 -3.52 -11.43
C SER A 283 22.67 -3.45 -10.02
N ASP A 284 21.84 -3.35 -9.01
CA ASP A 284 22.22 -3.27 -7.58
C ASP A 284 21.18 -4.05 -6.76
N PRO A 285 21.10 -5.38 -6.94
CA PRO A 285 20.19 -6.21 -6.16
C PRO A 285 20.61 -6.24 -4.68
N ASP A 286 19.66 -6.42 -3.78
CA ASP A 286 19.91 -6.57 -2.33
C ASP A 286 20.72 -7.81 -1.98
#